data_a3654754e226d847650825e3bfd8f6c1
#
_entry.id   a3654754e226d847650825e3bfd8f6c1
#
_cell.length_a   1.000
_cell.length_b   1.000
_cell.length_c   1.000
_cell.angle_alpha   90.00
_cell.angle_beta   90.00
_cell.angle_gamma   90.00
#
_symmetry.space_group_name_H-M   'P 1'
#
loop_
_entity.id
_entity.type
_entity.pdbx_description
1 polymer ?
#
loop_
_entity_poly.entity_id
_entity_poly.type
_entity_poly.pdbx_seq_one_letter_code
_entity_poly.pdbx_strand_id
1 'polypeptide(L)'
;MERQEIIRSIRDTAAGVMPAGSRLILFGSQARGDARQESDWDLLILLNHTGRTNNADFGRYAYPLVSLGWALDIEINPILYTDTEWQKRRITPFYHNVEKEGIVIWE
;
A
#
# COMPACT_ATOMS: atom_id res chain seq x y z
N MET A 1 -16.34 3.69 -11.09
CA MET A 1 -15.11 4.51 -11.01
C MET A 1 -14.00 3.80 -11.75
N GLU A 2 -13.29 4.50 -12.60
CA GLU A 2 -12.23 3.90 -13.39
C GLU A 2 -10.96 3.68 -12.57
N ARG A 3 -10.14 2.75 -13.03
CA ARG A 3 -8.89 2.36 -12.36
C ARG A 3 -7.99 3.57 -12.08
N GLN A 4 -7.83 4.46 -13.05
CA GLN A 4 -6.97 5.64 -12.88
C GLN A 4 -7.51 6.62 -11.84
N GLU A 5 -8.81 6.73 -11.71
CA GLU A 5 -9.43 7.57 -10.69
C GLU A 5 -9.21 6.98 -9.30
N ILE A 6 -9.29 5.66 -9.17
CA ILE A 6 -9.02 4.98 -7.90
C ILE A 6 -7.56 5.20 -7.50
N ILE A 7 -6.62 5.00 -8.43
CA ILE A 7 -5.19 5.20 -8.17
C ILE A 7 -4.93 6.65 -7.74
N ARG A 8 -5.55 7.61 -8.41
CA ARG A 8 -5.40 9.02 -8.05
C ARG A 8 -5.91 9.30 -6.64
N SER A 9 -7.07 8.75 -6.29
CA SER A 9 -7.64 8.91 -4.94
C SER A 9 -6.74 8.31 -3.88
N ILE A 10 -6.16 7.14 -4.15
CA ILE A 10 -5.20 6.49 -3.25
C ILE A 10 -3.95 7.36 -3.09
N ARG A 11 -3.41 7.87 -4.18
CA ARG A 11 -2.23 8.75 -4.16
C ARG A 11 -2.49 10.02 -3.36
N ASP A 12 -3.64 10.66 -3.58
CA ASP A 12 -3.98 11.90 -2.89
C ASP A 12 -4.14 11.67 -1.38
N THR A 13 -4.76 10.57 -1.00
CA THR A 13 -4.89 10.20 0.42
C THR A 13 -3.52 9.95 1.04
N ALA A 14 -2.66 9.22 0.34
CA ALA A 14 -1.30 8.95 0.82
C ALA A 14 -0.51 10.24 1.00
N ALA A 15 -0.60 11.15 0.05
CA ALA A 15 0.10 12.43 0.11
C ALA A 15 -0.29 13.24 1.35
N GLY A 16 -1.50 13.08 1.84
CA GLY A 16 -2.00 13.80 3.01
C GLY A 16 -1.59 13.20 4.35
N VAL A 17 -1.15 11.93 4.39
CA VAL A 17 -0.90 11.22 5.65
C VAL A 17 0.48 10.60 5.76
N MET A 18 1.15 10.28 4.65
CA MET A 18 2.43 9.56 4.69
C MET A 18 3.58 10.48 5.09
N PRO A 19 4.49 10.01 5.95
CA PRO A 19 5.67 10.80 6.30
C PRO A 19 6.67 10.82 5.13
N ALA A 20 7.48 11.86 5.09
CA ALA A 20 8.51 12.02 4.07
C ALA A 20 9.44 10.81 4.04
N GLY A 21 9.84 10.38 2.85
CA GLY A 21 10.73 9.22 2.66
C GLY A 21 10.04 7.88 2.70
N SER A 22 8.73 7.84 2.98
CA SER A 22 7.95 6.61 2.92
C SER A 22 7.51 6.31 1.49
N ARG A 23 7.07 5.08 1.25
CA ARG A 23 6.60 4.65 -0.07
C ARG A 23 5.28 3.92 0.06
N LEU A 24 4.44 4.06 -0.97
CA LEU A 24 3.21 3.29 -1.11
C LEU A 24 3.28 2.51 -2.40
N ILE A 25 3.17 1.19 -2.30
CA ILE A 25 3.34 0.27 -3.42
C ILE A 25 2.06 -0.52 -3.64
N LEU A 26 1.55 -0.48 -4.87
CA LEU A 26 0.44 -1.34 -5.29
C LEU A 26 1.00 -2.69 -5.70
N PHE A 27 0.43 -3.78 -5.17
CA PHE A 27 0.84 -5.12 -5.55
C PHE A 27 -0.39 -6.00 -5.78
N GLY A 28 -0.19 -7.30 -6.01
CA GLY A 28 -1.28 -8.21 -6.25
C GLY A 28 -1.89 -8.07 -7.64
N SER A 29 -3.13 -8.51 -7.80
CA SER A 29 -3.79 -8.58 -9.11
C SER A 29 -3.93 -7.22 -9.78
N GLN A 30 -4.14 -6.15 -9.01
CA GLN A 30 -4.25 -4.80 -9.57
C GLN A 30 -2.93 -4.33 -10.18
N ALA A 31 -1.80 -4.74 -9.61
CA ALA A 31 -0.48 -4.41 -10.14
C ALA A 31 -0.13 -5.26 -11.36
N ARG A 32 -0.49 -6.55 -11.34
CA ARG A 32 -0.20 -7.45 -12.45
C ARG A 32 -1.08 -7.21 -13.69
N GLY A 33 -2.20 -6.51 -13.53
CA GLY A 33 -3.13 -6.26 -14.63
C GLY A 33 -4.11 -7.42 -14.88
N ASP A 34 -4.18 -8.40 -13.99
CA ASP A 34 -5.11 -9.53 -14.09
C ASP A 34 -6.29 -9.40 -13.11
N ALA A 35 -6.50 -8.20 -12.58
CA ALA A 35 -7.59 -7.92 -11.66
C ALA A 35 -8.94 -8.01 -12.36
N ARG A 36 -9.91 -8.55 -11.62
CA ARG A 36 -11.32 -8.49 -12.01
C ARG A 36 -11.94 -7.25 -11.38
N GLN A 37 -13.17 -6.91 -11.80
CA GLN A 37 -13.87 -5.74 -11.30
C GLN A 37 -13.96 -5.70 -9.77
N GLU A 38 -14.10 -6.86 -9.13
CA GLU A 38 -14.27 -6.98 -7.68
C GLU A 38 -12.97 -7.30 -6.94
N SER A 39 -11.83 -7.27 -7.65
CA SER A 39 -10.55 -7.58 -7.01
C SER A 39 -10.16 -6.52 -5.99
N ASP A 40 -9.58 -6.97 -4.89
CA ASP A 40 -9.07 -6.09 -3.84
C ASP A 40 -7.90 -5.26 -4.34
N TRP A 41 -7.71 -4.14 -3.68
CA TRP A 41 -6.55 -3.26 -3.91
C TRP A 41 -5.54 -3.49 -2.79
N ASP A 42 -4.48 -4.23 -3.10
CA ASP A 42 -3.45 -4.58 -2.13
C ASP A 42 -2.35 -3.52 -2.14
N LEU A 43 -2.12 -2.90 -1.00
CA LEU A 43 -1.16 -1.81 -0.85
C LEU A 43 -0.15 -2.14 0.22
N LEU A 44 1.12 -1.82 -0.05
CA LEU A 44 2.20 -1.94 0.92
C LEU A 44 2.69 -0.55 1.27
N ILE A 45 2.65 -0.22 2.55
CA ILE A 45 3.20 1.01 3.09
C ILE A 45 4.56 0.68 3.69
N LEU A 46 5.61 1.36 3.23
CA LEU A 46 6.95 1.24 3.79
C LEU A 46 7.32 2.55 4.46
N LEU A 47 7.36 2.53 5.79
CA LEU A 47 7.74 3.70 6.57
C LEU A 47 9.26 3.84 6.60
N ASN A 48 9.72 5.05 6.37
CA ASN A 48 11.15 5.37 6.34
C ASN A 48 11.69 5.53 7.77
N HIS A 49 11.73 4.43 8.52
CA HIS A 49 12.45 4.41 9.78
C HIS A 49 12.84 3.00 10.17
N THR A 50 13.71 2.90 11.16
CA THR A 50 14.17 1.64 11.70
C THR A 50 13.26 1.22 12.85
N GLY A 51 13.24 -0.06 13.16
CA GLY A 51 12.44 -0.58 14.24
C GLY A 51 11.18 -1.27 13.76
N ARG A 52 10.18 -1.32 14.62
CA ARG A 52 8.93 -2.05 14.34
C ARG A 52 7.76 -1.10 14.20
N THR A 53 6.79 -1.52 13.39
CA THR A 53 5.48 -0.87 13.35
C THR A 53 4.71 -1.20 14.64
N ASN A 54 3.76 -0.33 14.97
CA ASN A 54 2.87 -0.54 16.11
C ASN A 54 1.42 -0.20 15.70
N ASN A 55 0.48 -0.41 16.63
CA ASN A 55 -0.93 -0.17 16.35
C ASN A 55 -1.23 1.30 16.02
N ALA A 56 -0.52 2.23 16.63
CA ALA A 56 -0.68 3.66 16.35
C ALA A 56 -0.27 3.99 14.92
N ASP A 57 0.79 3.35 14.42
CA ASP A 57 1.23 3.53 13.04
C ASP A 57 0.15 3.06 12.06
N PHE A 58 -0.47 1.92 12.32
CA PHE A 58 -1.54 1.43 11.46
C PHE A 58 -2.70 2.43 11.42
N GLY A 59 -3.14 2.91 12.57
CA GLY A 59 -4.22 3.88 12.65
C GLY A 59 -3.91 5.18 11.92
N ARG A 60 -2.65 5.62 11.99
CA ARG A 60 -2.23 6.89 11.40
C ARG A 60 -2.03 6.80 9.89
N TYR A 61 -1.46 5.72 9.38
CA TYR A 61 -1.03 5.61 7.98
C TYR A 61 -1.85 4.65 7.14
N ALA A 62 -2.31 3.55 7.70
CA ALA A 62 -3.05 2.53 6.95
C ALA A 62 -4.55 2.75 7.00
N TYR A 63 -5.10 3.10 8.15
CA TYR A 63 -6.53 3.27 8.31
C TYR A 63 -7.14 4.31 7.35
N PRO A 64 -6.49 5.45 7.05
CA PRO A 64 -7.06 6.38 6.07
C PRO A 64 -7.28 5.75 4.69
N LEU A 65 -6.46 4.78 4.30
CA LEU A 65 -6.63 4.06 3.04
C LEU A 65 -7.80 3.06 3.12
N VAL A 66 -7.97 2.39 4.25
CA VAL A 66 -9.13 1.52 4.46
C VAL A 66 -10.42 2.34 4.39
N SER A 67 -10.43 3.49 5.05
CA SER A 67 -11.57 4.42 5.05
C SER A 67 -11.88 4.92 3.64
N LEU A 68 -10.84 5.22 2.85
CA LEU A 68 -11.01 5.59 1.45
C LEU A 68 -11.74 4.49 0.68
N GLY A 69 -11.34 3.23 0.90
CA GLY A 69 -11.99 2.09 0.25
C GLY A 69 -13.48 2.06 0.52
N TRP A 70 -13.88 2.28 1.77
CA TRP A 70 -15.30 2.34 2.11
C TRP A 70 -16.01 3.48 1.39
N ALA A 71 -15.39 4.64 1.28
CA ALA A 71 -15.98 5.79 0.59
C ALA A 71 -16.13 5.54 -0.92
N LEU A 72 -15.24 4.75 -1.52
CA LEU A 72 -15.25 4.43 -2.95
C LEU A 72 -15.99 3.12 -3.27
N ASP A 73 -16.50 2.44 -2.24
CA ASP A 73 -17.17 1.14 -2.37
C ASP A 73 -16.24 0.08 -3.01
N ILE A 74 -14.99 0.08 -2.58
CA ILE A 74 -13.99 -0.91 -2.98
C ILE A 74 -13.28 -1.42 -1.74
N GLU A 75 -12.60 -2.56 -1.85
CA GLU A 75 -11.82 -3.09 -0.75
C GLU A 75 -10.35 -2.77 -0.92
N ILE A 76 -9.81 -1.99 0.02
CA ILE A 76 -8.39 -1.65 0.08
C ILE A 76 -7.79 -2.35 1.28
N ASN A 77 -6.76 -3.15 1.04
CA ASN A 77 -6.06 -3.95 2.07
C ASN A 77 -4.63 -3.45 2.21
N PRO A 78 -4.36 -2.52 3.13
CA PRO A 78 -3.01 -2.03 3.35
C PRO A 78 -2.24 -2.93 4.29
N ILE A 79 -0.98 -3.17 3.96
CA ILE A 79 0.01 -3.82 4.82
C ILE A 79 1.06 -2.77 5.17
N LEU A 80 1.52 -2.76 6.39
CA LEU A 80 2.41 -1.74 6.90
C LEU A 80 3.68 -2.36 7.49
N TYR A 81 4.83 -1.95 6.95
CA TYR A 81 6.15 -2.30 7.50
C TYR A 81 7.03 -1.06 7.55
N THR A 82 8.03 -1.11 8.42
CA THR A 82 9.16 -0.20 8.31
C THR A 82 10.14 -0.74 7.26
N ASP A 83 11.06 0.10 6.79
CA ASP A 83 12.12 -0.35 5.87
C ASP A 83 12.90 -1.51 6.48
N THR A 84 13.20 -1.46 7.77
CA THR A 84 13.92 -2.54 8.45
C THR A 84 13.13 -3.83 8.44
N GLU A 85 11.85 -3.76 8.78
CA GLU A 85 10.98 -4.94 8.76
C GLU A 85 10.87 -5.54 7.35
N TRP A 86 10.80 -4.68 6.34
CA TRP A 86 10.71 -5.12 4.95
C TRP A 86 11.99 -5.84 4.53
N GLN A 87 13.16 -5.29 4.86
CA GLN A 87 14.43 -5.91 4.51
C GLN A 87 14.62 -7.28 5.17
N LYS A 88 14.07 -7.47 6.36
CA LYS A 88 14.11 -8.77 7.02
C LYS A 88 13.32 -9.84 6.29
N ARG A 89 12.43 -9.45 5.39
CA ARG A 89 11.62 -10.37 4.59
C ARG A 89 12.18 -10.66 3.21
N ARG A 90 13.39 -10.19 2.90
CA ARG A 90 13.99 -10.28 1.57
C ARG A 90 14.17 -11.71 1.04
N ILE A 91 14.12 -12.70 1.92
CA ILE A 91 14.23 -14.11 1.52
C ILE A 91 12.86 -14.75 1.25
N THR A 92 11.77 -14.03 1.42
CA THR A 92 10.43 -14.59 1.24
C THR A 92 9.93 -14.42 -0.19
N PRO A 93 9.05 -15.33 -0.68
CA PRO A 93 8.42 -15.15 -1.98
C PRO A 93 7.61 -13.85 -2.06
N PHE A 94 6.95 -13.45 -0.99
CA PHE A 94 6.18 -12.20 -0.94
C PHE A 94 7.06 -11.00 -1.28
N TYR A 95 8.21 -10.89 -0.64
CA TYR A 95 9.15 -9.80 -0.91
C TYR A 95 9.53 -9.76 -2.40
N HIS A 96 9.91 -10.92 -2.94
CA HIS A 96 10.33 -11.00 -4.34
C HIS A 96 9.21 -10.64 -5.31
N ASN A 97 7.98 -11.07 -5.02
CA ASN A 97 6.84 -10.76 -5.86
C ASN A 97 6.54 -9.26 -5.85
N VAL A 98 6.58 -8.62 -4.69
CA VAL A 98 6.34 -7.18 -4.60
C VAL A 98 7.44 -6.39 -5.31
N GLU A 99 8.71 -6.77 -5.10
CA GLU A 99 9.82 -6.08 -5.76
C GLU A 99 9.76 -6.21 -7.29
N LYS A 100 9.29 -7.34 -7.78
CA LYS A 100 9.19 -7.60 -9.22
C LYS A 100 7.96 -6.96 -9.86
N GLU A 101 6.81 -7.04 -9.20
CA GLU A 101 5.53 -6.69 -9.80
C GLU A 101 4.92 -5.40 -9.24
N GLY A 102 5.42 -4.93 -8.11
CA GLY A 102 4.86 -3.78 -7.43
C GLY A 102 5.01 -2.49 -8.24
N ILE A 103 4.01 -1.62 -8.10
CA ILE A 103 3.99 -0.31 -8.73
C ILE A 103 4.00 0.74 -7.63
N VAL A 104 5.02 1.61 -7.64
CA VAL A 104 5.09 2.69 -6.66
C VAL A 104 4.03 3.73 -7.02
N ILE A 105 3.04 3.89 -6.15
CA ILE A 105 1.97 4.86 -6.34
C ILE A 105 2.36 6.22 -5.77
N TRP A 106 3.07 6.22 -4.65
CA TRP A 106 3.49 7.44 -3.97
C TRP A 106 4.84 7.24 -3.28
N GLU A 107 5.67 8.28 -3.29
CA GLU A 107 6.93 8.32 -2.55
C GLU A 107 7.40 9.76 -2.29
#